data_b2053351a430a43db3a99e1ca227ee7e
#
_entry.id   b2053351a430a43db3a99e1ca227ee7e
#
_cell.length_a   1.000
_cell.length_b   1.000
_cell.length_c   1.000
_cell.angle_alpha   90.00
_cell.angle_beta   90.00
_cell.angle_gamma   90.00
#
_symmetry.space_group_name_H-M   'P 1'
#
loop_
_entity.id
_entity.type
_entity.pdbx_description
1 polymer ?
#
loop_
_entity_poly.entity_id
_entity_poly.type
_entity_poly.pdbx_seq_one_letter_code
_entity_poly.pdbx_strand_id
1 'polypeptide(L)'
;TGMQGVALSPMAGAHGEFAGVAMIRAYHRSRGDLGRNEIIVPEAAHGTNPATATMCGCVVREIPVDAQGDVDLEALRAAVGPQTAGIMLTNPSTLGVFERRIEEVARIVHAAGGLLYYDGANLNAILGKVRPGDMGFDVMHMNLHKTFSTPHGGGGPGAGAVGVGARLLPFLPIPLVGRTATPEGERYRWLAEQDLPQSIGRLSGFMGNAGVLLRAYIYMRMLGREGMRQVGEYATLNANYLLARLQQVGFEAAYPGRRASHEFIITLKRQARELGVTAMDFAKRLLDQGFHAPTTYFPLLVPECLLIEPTETESRQTLDAFVTAMAQILSEAMQEPEQVTSAPHTMPVRRLDDVRAAKQLDLTWKSTVQS
;
A
#
# COMPACT_ATOMS: atom_id res chain seq x y z
N THR A 1 0.60 11.05 -12.28
CA THR A 1 0.31 11.32 -10.85
C THR A 1 -0.27 12.72 -10.60
N GLY A 2 -0.05 13.71 -11.49
CA GLY A 2 -0.45 15.10 -11.27
C GLY A 2 0.44 15.87 -10.29
N MET A 3 1.54 15.24 -9.82
CA MET A 3 2.52 15.92 -8.96
C MET A 3 3.43 16.82 -9.78
N GLN A 4 3.88 17.93 -9.17
CA GLN A 4 4.65 18.96 -9.85
C GLN A 4 6.17 18.78 -9.67
N GLY A 5 6.60 18.09 -8.63
CA GLY A 5 7.98 17.74 -8.39
C GLY A 5 8.11 16.33 -7.84
N VAL A 6 9.23 15.67 -8.13
CA VAL A 6 9.51 14.28 -7.69
C VAL A 6 10.96 14.15 -7.27
N ALA A 7 11.20 13.55 -6.12
CA ALA A 7 12.53 13.10 -5.70
C ALA A 7 12.61 11.57 -5.78
N LEU A 8 13.74 11.07 -6.30
CA LEU A 8 14.04 9.65 -6.47
C LEU A 8 15.07 9.14 -5.44
N SER A 9 15.34 9.94 -4.42
CA SER A 9 16.29 9.60 -3.35
C SER A 9 15.80 8.54 -2.34
N PRO A 10 14.48 8.31 -2.12
CA PRO A 10 14.06 7.25 -1.23
C PRO A 10 14.53 5.87 -1.69
N MET A 11 14.97 5.03 -0.72
CA MET A 11 15.49 3.69 -0.96
C MET A 11 14.41 2.60 -0.81
N ALA A 12 13.21 2.98 -0.37
CA ALA A 12 12.06 2.09 -0.19
C ALA A 12 10.77 2.92 -0.21
N GLY A 13 9.60 2.26 -0.29
CA GLY A 13 8.31 2.92 -0.12
C GLY A 13 8.20 3.61 1.24
N ALA A 14 8.51 2.92 2.32
CA ALA A 14 8.51 3.47 3.68
C ALA A 14 9.46 4.68 3.85
N HIS A 15 10.58 4.71 3.13
CA HIS A 15 11.49 5.86 3.15
C HIS A 15 10.90 7.07 2.39
N GLY A 16 10.15 6.83 1.31
CA GLY A 16 9.35 7.86 0.63
C GLY A 16 8.19 8.35 1.50
N GLU A 17 7.59 7.44 2.27
CA GLU A 17 6.56 7.75 3.25
C GLU A 17 7.09 8.68 4.35
N PHE A 18 8.23 8.33 4.94
CA PHE A 18 8.94 9.19 5.89
C PHE A 18 9.22 10.58 5.31
N ALA A 19 9.76 10.66 4.10
CA ALA A 19 10.05 11.93 3.43
C ALA A 19 8.78 12.78 3.26
N GLY A 20 7.66 12.16 2.90
CA GLY A 20 6.38 12.87 2.73
C GLY A 20 5.89 13.52 4.01
N VAL A 21 5.88 12.77 5.12
CA VAL A 21 5.48 13.31 6.42
C VAL A 21 6.47 14.37 6.94
N ALA A 22 7.78 14.15 6.74
CA ALA A 22 8.80 15.15 7.09
C ALA A 22 8.59 16.47 6.33
N MET A 23 8.23 16.40 5.04
CA MET A 23 7.90 17.61 4.25
C MET A 23 6.63 18.33 4.74
N ILE A 24 5.60 17.59 5.14
CA ILE A 24 4.40 18.17 5.77
C ILE A 24 4.80 18.94 7.04
N ARG A 25 5.63 18.35 7.88
CA ARG A 25 6.12 19.01 9.09
C ARG A 25 6.99 20.24 8.80
N ALA A 26 7.88 20.13 7.83
CA ALA A 26 8.72 21.26 7.40
C ALA A 26 7.86 22.42 6.88
N TYR A 27 6.83 22.14 6.11
CA TYR A 27 5.87 23.13 5.62
C TYR A 27 5.20 23.89 6.78
N HIS A 28 4.63 23.19 7.77
CA HIS A 28 4.00 23.87 8.90
C HIS A 28 4.99 24.67 9.73
N ARG A 29 6.18 24.13 9.99
CA ARG A 29 7.26 24.83 10.71
C ARG A 29 7.71 26.11 10.00
N SER A 30 7.85 26.09 8.67
CA SER A 30 8.26 27.28 7.88
C SER A 30 7.24 28.40 7.95
N ARG A 31 6.00 28.09 8.31
CA ARG A 31 4.91 29.06 8.50
C ARG A 31 4.76 29.52 9.96
N GLY A 32 5.63 29.07 10.85
CA GLY A 32 5.52 29.32 12.30
C GLY A 32 4.44 28.52 13.01
N ASP A 33 3.81 27.56 12.34
CA ASP A 33 2.67 26.80 12.85
C ASP A 33 3.15 25.50 13.56
N LEU A 34 3.85 25.70 14.66
CA LEU A 34 4.50 24.62 15.41
C LEU A 34 3.51 23.69 16.13
N GLY A 35 2.28 24.15 16.34
CA GLY A 35 1.21 23.38 16.99
C GLY A 35 0.59 22.29 16.10
N ARG A 36 0.84 22.31 14.77
CA ARG A 36 0.35 21.30 13.85
C ARG A 36 1.22 20.07 13.86
N ASN A 37 0.89 19.14 14.73
CA ASN A 37 1.64 17.90 14.93
C ASN A 37 0.74 16.64 14.95
N GLU A 38 -0.53 16.76 14.60
CA GLU A 38 -1.46 15.64 14.52
C GLU A 38 -1.63 15.17 13.08
N ILE A 39 -1.46 13.87 12.85
CA ILE A 39 -1.75 13.20 11.57
C ILE A 39 -3.00 12.32 11.78
N ILE A 40 -4.04 12.59 10.98
CA ILE A 40 -5.23 11.75 10.93
C ILE A 40 -4.93 10.53 10.06
N VAL A 41 -5.37 9.35 10.51
CA VAL A 41 -5.19 8.08 9.80
C VAL A 41 -6.50 7.29 9.88
N PRO A 42 -7.12 6.92 8.74
CA PRO A 42 -8.26 6.01 8.77
C PRO A 42 -7.85 4.63 9.29
N GLU A 43 -8.73 3.98 10.06
CA GLU A 43 -8.49 2.62 10.60
C GLU A 43 -8.22 1.56 9.52
N ALA A 44 -8.62 1.84 8.27
CA ALA A 44 -8.31 1.02 7.11
C ALA A 44 -6.89 1.24 6.55
N ALA A 45 -6.11 2.18 7.10
CA ALA A 45 -4.78 2.47 6.58
C ALA A 45 -3.79 1.34 6.88
N HIS A 46 -2.75 1.25 6.06
CA HIS A 46 -1.64 0.34 6.35
C HIS A 46 -0.91 0.76 7.63
N GLY A 47 -0.46 -0.22 8.42
CA GLY A 47 0.19 0.02 9.71
C GLY A 47 1.46 0.87 9.65
N THR A 48 2.09 1.02 8.47
CA THR A 48 3.25 1.90 8.28
C THR A 48 2.87 3.39 8.35
N ASN A 49 1.63 3.76 8.04
CA ASN A 49 1.19 5.17 8.09
C ASN A 49 1.25 5.74 9.52
N PRO A 50 0.59 5.13 10.53
CA PRO A 50 0.72 5.60 11.91
C PRO A 50 2.14 5.47 12.45
N ALA A 51 2.88 4.42 12.07
CA ALA A 51 4.27 4.24 12.47
C ALA A 51 5.17 5.37 11.94
N THR A 52 5.04 5.74 10.67
CA THR A 52 5.79 6.84 10.05
C THR A 52 5.42 8.19 10.67
N ALA A 53 4.13 8.45 10.91
CA ALA A 53 3.68 9.67 11.59
C ALA A 53 4.33 9.80 12.97
N THR A 54 4.32 8.73 13.77
CA THR A 54 4.97 8.67 15.09
C THR A 54 6.48 8.87 14.99
N MET A 55 7.15 8.22 14.04
CA MET A 55 8.59 8.36 13.81
C MET A 55 8.97 9.80 13.44
N CYS A 56 8.11 10.51 12.72
CA CYS A 56 8.26 11.92 12.43
C CYS A 56 7.90 12.84 13.62
N GLY A 57 7.54 12.30 14.78
CA GLY A 57 7.16 13.04 15.98
C GLY A 57 5.79 13.68 15.89
N CYS A 58 4.87 13.07 15.14
CA CYS A 58 3.46 13.44 15.10
C CYS A 58 2.66 12.58 16.08
N VAL A 59 1.55 13.13 16.54
CA VAL A 59 0.49 12.39 17.22
C VAL A 59 -0.42 11.79 16.17
N VAL A 60 -0.74 10.51 16.30
CA VAL A 60 -1.69 9.83 15.40
C VAL A 60 -3.10 9.96 15.96
N ARG A 61 -4.03 10.36 15.11
CA ARG A 61 -5.46 10.36 15.39
C ARG A 61 -6.17 9.44 14.41
N GLU A 62 -6.60 8.30 14.91
CA GLU A 62 -7.35 7.34 14.13
C GLU A 62 -8.81 7.79 14.00
N ILE A 63 -9.39 7.55 12.80
CA ILE A 63 -10.81 7.78 12.52
C ILE A 63 -11.42 6.53 11.87
N PRO A 64 -12.70 6.24 12.10
CA PRO A 64 -13.37 5.09 11.53
C PRO A 64 -13.59 5.23 10.02
N VAL A 65 -13.88 4.09 9.38
CA VAL A 65 -14.52 4.01 8.08
C VAL A 65 -16.00 3.68 8.25
N ASP A 66 -16.81 4.04 7.26
CA ASP A 66 -18.23 3.70 7.25
C ASP A 66 -18.47 2.24 6.82
N ALA A 67 -19.73 1.79 6.87
CA ALA A 67 -20.13 0.44 6.48
C ALA A 67 -19.83 0.08 5.00
N GLN A 68 -19.48 1.06 4.18
CA GLN A 68 -19.08 0.86 2.78
C GLN A 68 -17.56 0.88 2.59
N GLY A 69 -16.80 1.07 3.66
CA GLY A 69 -15.35 1.16 3.64
C GLY A 69 -14.79 2.52 3.20
N ASP A 70 -15.62 3.53 3.05
CA ASP A 70 -15.21 4.91 2.82
C ASP A 70 -14.89 5.60 4.16
N VAL A 71 -14.07 6.66 4.15
CA VAL A 71 -13.79 7.46 5.35
C VAL A 71 -15.07 8.02 5.94
N ASP A 72 -15.28 7.85 7.26
CA ASP A 72 -16.40 8.49 7.94
C ASP A 72 -16.21 10.01 7.97
N LEU A 73 -17.00 10.73 7.17
CA LEU A 73 -16.88 12.18 7.03
C LEU A 73 -17.29 12.95 8.29
N GLU A 74 -18.21 12.43 9.09
CA GLU A 74 -18.61 13.08 10.34
C GLU A 74 -17.49 12.94 11.39
N ALA A 75 -16.90 11.75 11.49
CA ALA A 75 -15.73 11.53 12.33
C ALA A 75 -14.54 12.40 11.85
N LEU A 76 -14.33 12.53 10.53
CA LEU A 76 -13.29 13.39 9.98
C LEU A 76 -13.53 14.87 10.34
N ARG A 77 -14.78 15.39 10.20
CA ARG A 77 -15.13 16.77 10.57
C ARG A 77 -14.91 17.03 12.05
N ALA A 78 -15.23 16.06 12.91
CA ALA A 78 -15.00 16.15 14.35
C ALA A 78 -13.51 16.06 14.72
N ALA A 79 -12.70 15.40 13.89
CA ALA A 79 -11.28 15.19 14.14
C ALA A 79 -10.40 16.36 13.73
N VAL A 80 -10.70 17.02 12.60
CA VAL A 80 -9.86 18.12 12.11
C VAL A 80 -9.89 19.34 13.01
N GLY A 81 -8.73 20.01 13.17
CA GLY A 81 -8.62 21.19 14.01
C GLY A 81 -7.28 21.92 13.84
N PRO A 82 -6.99 22.88 14.76
CA PRO A 82 -5.74 23.65 14.69
C PRO A 82 -4.47 22.83 14.82
N GLN A 83 -4.54 21.61 15.39
CA GLN A 83 -3.41 20.70 15.56
C GLN A 83 -3.22 19.78 14.36
N THR A 84 -4.17 19.71 13.44
CA THR A 84 -4.11 18.82 12.28
C THR A 84 -3.02 19.26 11.32
N ALA A 85 -1.95 18.48 11.22
CA ALA A 85 -0.90 18.65 10.21
C ALA A 85 -1.35 18.09 8.86
N GLY A 86 -2.08 16.97 8.87
CA GLY A 86 -2.59 16.36 7.65
C GLY A 86 -3.32 15.04 7.90
N ILE A 87 -3.70 14.41 6.81
CA ILE A 87 -4.26 13.06 6.77
C ILE A 87 -3.39 12.16 5.89
N MET A 88 -3.16 10.92 6.31
CA MET A 88 -2.52 9.89 5.48
C MET A 88 -3.56 8.86 5.09
N LEU A 89 -3.71 8.61 3.81
CA LEU A 89 -4.61 7.55 3.33
C LEU A 89 -4.14 6.95 2.01
N THR A 90 -4.58 5.73 1.77
CA THR A 90 -4.40 4.98 0.52
C THR A 90 -5.69 5.08 -0.28
N ASN A 91 -5.60 5.34 -1.58
CA ASN A 91 -6.77 5.32 -2.46
C ASN A 91 -6.45 4.69 -3.82
N PRO A 92 -6.97 3.49 -4.15
CA PRO A 92 -7.91 2.66 -3.36
C PRO A 92 -7.34 2.24 -2.01
N SER A 93 -8.21 2.05 -1.02
CA SER A 93 -7.81 1.64 0.33
C SER A 93 -7.39 0.16 0.37
N THR A 94 -6.77 -0.27 1.47
CA THR A 94 -6.45 -1.68 1.74
C THR A 94 -7.67 -2.59 1.88
N LEU A 95 -8.88 -2.00 1.90
CA LEU A 95 -10.15 -2.74 1.82
C LEU A 95 -10.50 -3.17 0.39
N GLY A 96 -9.67 -2.79 -0.60
CA GLY A 96 -9.94 -3.04 -2.01
C GLY A 96 -11.00 -2.12 -2.62
N VAL A 97 -11.33 -1.01 -1.97
CA VAL A 97 -12.36 -0.07 -2.42
C VAL A 97 -11.80 1.33 -2.66
N PHE A 98 -12.32 2.00 -3.69
CA PHE A 98 -11.94 3.39 -4.00
C PHE A 98 -12.75 4.36 -3.14
N GLU A 99 -12.10 5.30 -2.46
CA GLU A 99 -12.76 6.37 -1.69
C GLU A 99 -13.49 7.32 -2.64
N ARG A 100 -14.80 7.25 -2.62
CA ARG A 100 -15.67 7.99 -3.57
C ARG A 100 -15.79 9.47 -3.23
N ARG A 101 -15.55 9.83 -1.98
CA ARG A 101 -15.70 11.19 -1.44
C ARG A 101 -14.36 11.88 -1.23
N ILE A 102 -13.32 11.44 -1.96
CA ILE A 102 -11.96 11.95 -1.77
C ILE A 102 -11.85 13.47 -1.93
N GLU A 103 -12.62 14.07 -2.84
CA GLU A 103 -12.64 15.54 -3.01
C GLU A 103 -13.22 16.23 -1.78
N GLU A 104 -14.21 15.63 -1.11
CA GLU A 104 -14.77 16.15 0.11
C GLU A 104 -13.81 15.98 1.30
N VAL A 105 -13.15 14.83 1.40
CA VAL A 105 -12.06 14.62 2.38
C VAL A 105 -10.99 15.69 2.21
N ALA A 106 -10.54 15.93 0.97
CA ALA A 106 -9.54 16.95 0.66
C ALA A 106 -10.01 18.34 1.09
N ARG A 107 -11.23 18.72 0.76
CA ARG A 107 -11.81 20.02 1.13
C ARG A 107 -11.88 20.22 2.66
N ILE A 108 -12.30 19.20 3.40
CA ILE A 108 -12.39 19.26 4.87
C ILE A 108 -10.99 19.49 5.48
N VAL A 109 -10.01 18.68 5.09
CA VAL A 109 -8.66 18.74 5.64
C VAL A 109 -7.96 20.05 5.26
N HIS A 110 -8.06 20.49 3.99
CA HIS A 110 -7.48 21.75 3.54
C HIS A 110 -8.13 22.97 4.21
N ALA A 111 -9.46 22.95 4.42
CA ALA A 111 -10.15 24.04 5.12
C ALA A 111 -9.68 24.17 6.59
N ALA A 112 -9.29 23.07 7.22
CA ALA A 112 -8.68 23.06 8.55
C ALA A 112 -7.17 23.46 8.53
N GLY A 113 -6.57 23.66 7.33
CA GLY A 113 -5.16 24.01 7.14
C GLY A 113 -4.21 22.80 7.13
N GLY A 114 -4.71 21.58 7.16
CA GLY A 114 -3.94 20.34 7.01
C GLY A 114 -3.59 20.03 5.55
N LEU A 115 -2.73 19.04 5.33
CA LEU A 115 -2.32 18.56 4.02
C LEU A 115 -2.74 17.10 3.81
N LEU A 116 -2.87 16.69 2.53
CA LEU A 116 -3.20 15.32 2.17
C LEU A 116 -1.96 14.56 1.71
N TYR A 117 -1.72 13.43 2.36
CA TYR A 117 -0.71 12.46 1.99
C TYR A 117 -1.36 11.24 1.33
N TYR A 118 -0.90 10.88 0.14
CA TYR A 118 -1.31 9.69 -0.60
C TYR A 118 -0.30 8.56 -0.42
N ASP A 119 -0.74 7.45 0.16
CA ASP A 119 0.02 6.21 0.12
C ASP A 119 -0.13 5.56 -1.26
N GLY A 120 0.96 5.57 -2.01
CA GLY A 120 1.00 5.10 -3.38
C GLY A 120 1.20 3.60 -3.55
N ALA A 121 0.97 2.80 -2.49
CA ALA A 121 1.06 1.34 -2.56
C ALA A 121 0.12 0.75 -3.61
N ASN A 122 -1.07 1.31 -3.76
CA ASN A 122 -2.12 0.84 -4.67
C ASN A 122 -2.24 1.68 -5.96
N LEU A 123 -1.18 2.39 -6.34
CA LEU A 123 -1.16 3.24 -7.53
C LEU A 123 -1.44 2.47 -8.85
N ASN A 124 -1.05 1.20 -8.92
CA ASN A 124 -1.31 0.33 -10.07
C ASN A 124 -2.79 0.24 -10.44
N ALA A 125 -3.69 0.29 -9.47
CA ALA A 125 -5.15 0.21 -9.71
C ALA A 125 -5.71 1.43 -10.46
N ILE A 126 -5.06 2.58 -10.40
CA ILE A 126 -5.60 3.85 -10.91
C ILE A 126 -4.82 4.45 -12.09
N LEU A 127 -3.83 3.73 -12.60
CA LEU A 127 -2.99 4.19 -13.72
C LEU A 127 -3.84 4.59 -14.93
N GLY A 128 -3.66 5.85 -15.38
CA GLY A 128 -4.37 6.40 -16.52
C GLY A 128 -5.88 6.65 -16.32
N LYS A 129 -6.40 6.50 -15.10
CA LYS A 129 -7.82 6.73 -14.75
C LYS A 129 -8.00 7.99 -13.92
N VAL A 130 -7.28 8.11 -12.82
CA VAL A 130 -7.25 9.30 -11.98
C VAL A 130 -5.81 9.62 -11.58
N ARG A 131 -5.55 10.85 -11.17
CA ARG A 131 -4.24 11.29 -10.70
C ARG A 131 -4.34 11.81 -9.27
N PRO A 132 -3.48 11.35 -8.33
CA PRO A 132 -3.52 11.81 -6.94
C PRO A 132 -3.53 13.34 -6.78
N GLY A 133 -2.72 14.06 -7.57
CA GLY A 133 -2.72 15.52 -7.52
C GLY A 133 -4.06 16.17 -7.87
N ASP A 134 -4.84 15.57 -8.79
CA ASP A 134 -6.16 16.09 -9.17
C ASP A 134 -7.21 15.78 -8.09
N MET A 135 -7.01 14.76 -7.27
CA MET A 135 -7.85 14.44 -6.12
C MET A 135 -7.57 15.32 -4.89
N GLY A 136 -6.59 16.22 -4.97
CA GLY A 136 -6.24 17.16 -3.89
C GLY A 136 -5.10 16.71 -2.99
N PHE A 137 -4.38 15.64 -3.32
CA PHE A 137 -3.22 15.22 -2.56
C PHE A 137 -2.02 16.18 -2.76
N ASP A 138 -1.41 16.58 -1.65
CA ASP A 138 -0.26 17.48 -1.62
C ASP A 138 1.07 16.73 -1.76
N VAL A 139 1.12 15.50 -1.32
CA VAL A 139 2.30 14.63 -1.38
C VAL A 139 1.90 13.17 -1.56
N MET A 140 2.75 12.42 -2.22
CA MET A 140 2.60 10.97 -2.36
C MET A 140 3.95 10.27 -2.36
N HIS A 141 3.99 9.03 -1.87
CA HIS A 141 5.08 8.13 -2.21
C HIS A 141 4.65 7.13 -3.28
N MET A 142 5.61 6.50 -3.92
CA MET A 142 5.41 5.43 -4.89
C MET A 142 6.30 4.24 -4.53
N ASN A 143 5.70 3.07 -4.44
CA ASN A 143 6.40 1.81 -4.25
C ASN A 143 6.81 1.28 -5.63
N LEU A 144 8.09 1.42 -5.99
CA LEU A 144 8.55 0.95 -7.30
C LEU A 144 8.45 -0.57 -7.45
N HIS A 145 8.58 -1.29 -6.34
CA HIS A 145 8.44 -2.75 -6.28
C HIS A 145 6.99 -3.27 -6.40
N LYS A 146 6.01 -2.37 -6.48
CA LYS A 146 4.60 -2.70 -6.75
C LYS A 146 4.22 -2.25 -8.15
N THR A 147 3.89 -0.98 -8.33
CA THR A 147 3.39 -0.42 -9.60
C THR A 147 4.39 -0.51 -10.75
N PHE A 148 5.69 -0.49 -10.50
CA PHE A 148 6.71 -0.41 -11.55
C PHE A 148 7.57 -1.67 -11.69
N SER A 149 7.13 -2.80 -11.14
CA SER A 149 7.70 -4.14 -11.35
C SER A 149 9.20 -4.23 -11.06
N THR A 150 9.65 -3.59 -9.98
CA THR A 150 11.03 -3.68 -9.53
C THR A 150 11.17 -4.66 -8.36
N PRO A 151 12.38 -5.15 -8.01
CA PRO A 151 12.53 -6.00 -6.86
C PRO A 151 12.27 -5.25 -5.54
N HIS A 152 11.67 -5.96 -4.56
CA HIS A 152 11.58 -5.56 -3.16
C HIS A 152 12.84 -5.99 -2.37
N GLY A 153 13.33 -7.17 -2.66
CA GLY A 153 14.55 -7.73 -2.09
C GLY A 153 14.48 -8.08 -0.61
N GLY A 154 13.27 -8.13 -0.01
CA GLY A 154 13.12 -8.45 1.42
C GLY A 154 13.86 -7.49 2.37
N GLY A 155 13.93 -6.20 2.01
CA GLY A 155 14.69 -5.17 2.73
C GLY A 155 15.81 -4.56 1.88
N GLY A 156 15.83 -4.81 0.61
CA GLY A 156 16.71 -4.33 -0.46
C GLY A 156 16.98 -5.43 -1.48
N PRO A 157 17.36 -5.09 -2.72
CA PRO A 157 17.54 -3.76 -3.32
C PRO A 157 16.19 -3.13 -3.69
N GLY A 158 15.75 -2.14 -2.93
CA GLY A 158 14.52 -1.41 -3.16
C GLY A 158 14.75 -0.01 -3.70
N ALA A 159 13.68 0.64 -4.10
CA ALA A 159 13.63 2.08 -4.33
C ALA A 159 12.20 2.59 -4.10
N GLY A 160 12.10 3.87 -3.81
CA GLY A 160 10.86 4.61 -3.73
C GLY A 160 10.97 5.89 -4.54
N ALA A 161 9.87 6.60 -4.66
CA ALA A 161 9.83 7.95 -5.15
C ALA A 161 8.84 8.75 -4.29
N VAL A 162 9.11 10.04 -4.11
CA VAL A 162 8.17 10.93 -3.44
C VAL A 162 7.83 12.08 -4.38
N GLY A 163 6.53 12.26 -4.62
CA GLY A 163 5.99 13.30 -5.49
C GLY A 163 5.23 14.34 -4.67
N VAL A 164 5.30 15.60 -5.07
CA VAL A 164 4.67 16.70 -4.34
C VAL A 164 3.95 17.69 -5.27
N GLY A 165 2.88 18.28 -4.75
CA GLY A 165 2.23 19.45 -5.32
C GLY A 165 3.00 20.74 -5.01
N ALA A 166 2.51 21.88 -5.53
CA ALA A 166 3.17 23.19 -5.46
C ALA A 166 3.60 23.60 -4.05
N ARG A 167 2.76 23.34 -3.04
CA ARG A 167 3.02 23.76 -1.64
C ARG A 167 4.29 23.16 -1.05
N LEU A 168 4.64 21.96 -1.51
CA LEU A 168 5.75 21.16 -0.95
C LEU A 168 7.00 21.13 -1.83
N LEU A 169 6.99 21.75 -3.00
CA LEU A 169 8.17 21.85 -3.87
C LEU A 169 9.44 22.35 -3.16
N PRO A 170 9.39 23.41 -2.32
CA PRO A 170 10.58 23.92 -1.63
C PRO A 170 11.19 22.94 -0.63
N PHE A 171 10.42 21.96 -0.17
CA PHE A 171 10.81 21.02 0.88
C PHE A 171 11.33 19.68 0.35
N LEU A 172 11.34 19.47 -0.98
CA LEU A 172 11.81 18.22 -1.58
C LEU A 172 13.21 17.85 -1.05
N PRO A 173 13.47 16.55 -0.78
CA PRO A 173 14.79 16.11 -0.35
C PRO A 173 15.82 16.30 -1.46
N ILE A 174 17.05 16.57 -1.06
CA ILE A 174 18.21 16.73 -1.94
C ILE A 174 19.13 15.49 -1.89
N PRO A 175 19.97 15.24 -2.93
CA PRO A 175 20.06 15.99 -4.17
C PRO A 175 18.89 15.73 -5.12
N LEU A 176 18.57 16.71 -5.95
CA LEU A 176 17.64 16.60 -7.08
C LEU A 176 18.37 16.85 -8.39
N VAL A 177 17.80 16.43 -9.49
CA VAL A 177 18.28 16.78 -10.82
C VAL A 177 17.56 18.04 -11.29
N GLY A 178 18.29 19.15 -11.43
CA GLY A 178 17.82 20.37 -12.06
C GLY A 178 18.08 20.35 -13.56
N ARG A 179 17.15 20.93 -14.32
CA ARG A 179 17.26 21.11 -15.77
C ARG A 179 17.22 22.60 -16.10
N THR A 180 18.16 23.06 -16.88
CA THR A 180 18.22 24.44 -17.37
C THR A 180 18.29 24.42 -18.88
N ALA A 181 17.41 25.17 -19.55
CA ALA A 181 17.51 25.42 -20.99
C ALA A 181 18.63 26.41 -21.25
N THR A 182 19.50 26.08 -22.21
CA THR A 182 20.56 26.96 -22.68
C THR A 182 20.47 27.07 -24.22
N PRO A 183 21.13 28.09 -24.83
CA PRO A 183 21.16 28.19 -26.29
C PRO A 183 21.72 26.94 -27.00
N GLU A 184 22.62 26.21 -26.33
CA GLU A 184 23.23 24.99 -26.85
C GLU A 184 22.41 23.73 -26.56
N GLY A 185 21.26 23.82 -25.88
CA GLY A 185 20.40 22.72 -25.49
C GLY A 185 20.12 22.68 -24.00
N GLU A 186 19.66 21.53 -23.52
CA GLU A 186 19.36 21.31 -22.11
C GLU A 186 20.60 20.89 -21.33
N ARG A 187 20.83 21.53 -20.20
CA ARG A 187 21.88 21.15 -19.23
C ARG A 187 21.25 20.62 -17.95
N TYR A 188 21.81 19.55 -17.44
CA TYR A 188 21.40 18.94 -16.17
C TYR A 188 22.47 19.16 -15.12
N ARG A 189 22.07 19.47 -13.89
CA ARG A 189 22.97 19.58 -12.75
C ARG A 189 22.31 19.05 -11.48
N TRP A 190 23.10 18.75 -10.51
CA TRP A 190 22.61 18.48 -9.18
C TRP A 190 22.18 19.77 -8.50
N LEU A 191 20.96 19.76 -7.93
CA LEU A 191 20.49 20.76 -7.00
C LEU A 191 20.89 20.34 -5.59
N ALA A 192 21.38 21.30 -4.80
CA ALA A 192 21.86 21.11 -3.44
C ALA A 192 21.20 22.10 -2.48
N GLU A 193 21.71 22.23 -1.28
CA GLU A 193 21.13 23.05 -0.21
C GLU A 193 20.98 24.53 -0.59
N GLN A 194 21.95 25.09 -1.33
CA GLN A 194 21.88 26.48 -1.79
C GLN A 194 20.75 26.71 -2.83
N ASP A 195 20.34 25.67 -3.54
CA ASP A 195 19.24 25.77 -4.52
C ASP A 195 17.87 25.58 -3.87
N LEU A 196 17.82 24.81 -2.78
CA LEU A 196 16.61 24.48 -2.04
C LEU A 196 16.81 24.66 -0.53
N PRO A 197 16.88 25.90 -0.05
CA PRO A 197 17.22 26.20 1.35
C PRO A 197 16.16 25.74 2.36
N GLN A 198 14.94 25.42 1.91
CA GLN A 198 13.87 24.86 2.75
C GLN A 198 13.76 23.33 2.65
N SER A 199 14.64 22.67 1.88
CA SER A 199 14.65 21.22 1.75
C SER A 199 14.71 20.54 3.11
N ILE A 200 14.05 19.37 3.21
CA ILE A 200 14.23 18.49 4.39
C ILE A 200 15.63 17.86 4.47
N GLY A 201 16.51 18.16 3.52
CA GLY A 201 17.86 17.67 3.48
C GLY A 201 18.02 16.33 2.76
N ARG A 202 19.11 15.63 3.06
CA ARG A 202 19.44 14.33 2.47
C ARG A 202 18.75 13.22 3.22
N LEU A 203 18.10 12.32 2.46
CA LEU A 203 17.50 11.10 3.03
C LEU A 203 18.52 9.97 3.22
N SER A 204 19.58 9.96 2.41
CA SER A 204 20.65 8.96 2.46
C SER A 204 21.96 9.56 1.94
N GLY A 205 23.05 8.82 2.04
CA GLY A 205 24.36 9.23 1.55
C GLY A 205 24.48 9.34 0.03
N PHE A 206 23.50 8.82 -0.72
CA PHE A 206 23.45 8.80 -2.20
C PHE A 206 22.01 8.97 -2.68
N MET A 207 21.83 9.25 -3.97
CA MET A 207 20.52 9.47 -4.57
C MET A 207 19.93 8.16 -5.10
N GLY A 208 19.04 7.54 -4.33
CA GLY A 208 18.26 6.39 -4.76
C GLY A 208 19.09 5.16 -5.19
N ASN A 209 18.40 4.12 -5.60
CA ASN A 209 19.02 2.92 -6.17
C ASN A 209 18.96 2.99 -7.70
N ALA A 210 20.07 3.42 -8.33
CA ALA A 210 20.12 3.65 -9.78
C ALA A 210 19.73 2.40 -10.60
N GLY A 211 20.13 1.21 -10.17
CA GLY A 211 19.77 -0.05 -10.86
C GLY A 211 18.28 -0.34 -10.82
N VAL A 212 17.63 -0.11 -9.68
CA VAL A 212 16.17 -0.29 -9.53
C VAL A 212 15.40 0.79 -10.28
N LEU A 213 15.86 2.04 -10.23
CA LEU A 213 15.28 3.14 -11.03
C LEU A 213 15.35 2.87 -12.54
N LEU A 214 16.48 2.33 -13.02
CA LEU A 214 16.63 1.93 -14.42
C LEU A 214 15.65 0.82 -14.80
N ARG A 215 15.46 -0.18 -13.95
CA ARG A 215 14.47 -1.25 -14.18
C ARG A 215 13.05 -0.69 -14.29
N ALA A 216 12.65 0.22 -13.40
CA ALA A 216 11.36 0.89 -13.48
C ALA A 216 11.20 1.69 -14.79
N TYR A 217 12.26 2.40 -15.20
CA TYR A 217 12.27 3.15 -16.46
C TYR A 217 12.09 2.23 -17.65
N ILE A 218 12.84 1.11 -17.71
CA ILE A 218 12.73 0.12 -18.80
C ILE A 218 11.30 -0.46 -18.83
N TYR A 219 10.74 -0.86 -17.69
CA TYR A 219 9.38 -1.37 -17.60
C TYR A 219 8.36 -0.38 -18.19
N MET A 220 8.41 0.88 -17.77
CA MET A 220 7.53 1.91 -18.31
C MET A 220 7.72 2.15 -19.81
N ARG A 221 8.98 2.07 -20.31
CA ARG A 221 9.27 2.22 -21.74
C ARG A 221 8.78 1.04 -22.57
N MET A 222 8.87 -0.17 -22.03
CA MET A 222 8.38 -1.39 -22.69
C MET A 222 6.86 -1.39 -22.84
N LEU A 223 6.14 -1.01 -21.79
CA LEU A 223 4.69 -0.97 -21.80
C LEU A 223 4.14 0.24 -22.56
N GLY A 224 4.86 1.36 -22.53
CA GLY A 224 4.37 2.62 -23.06
C GLY A 224 3.11 3.12 -22.35
N ARG A 225 2.51 4.18 -22.89
CA ARG A 225 1.32 4.80 -22.33
C ARG A 225 0.12 3.82 -22.23
N GLU A 226 -0.13 3.08 -23.31
CA GLU A 226 -1.26 2.17 -23.38
C GLU A 226 -1.06 0.96 -22.45
N GLY A 227 0.10 0.33 -22.45
CA GLY A 227 0.35 -0.79 -21.57
C GLY A 227 0.27 -0.42 -20.09
N MET A 228 0.80 0.74 -19.69
CA MET A 228 0.67 1.23 -18.32
C MET A 228 -0.80 1.46 -17.90
N ARG A 229 -1.65 1.93 -18.82
CA ARG A 229 -3.09 2.05 -18.58
C ARG A 229 -3.76 0.69 -18.43
N GLN A 230 -3.40 -0.26 -19.30
CA GLN A 230 -3.93 -1.62 -19.29
C GLN A 230 -3.58 -2.38 -18.00
N VAL A 231 -2.46 -2.10 -17.35
CA VAL A 231 -2.12 -2.65 -16.03
C VAL A 231 -3.27 -2.44 -15.04
N GLY A 232 -3.71 -1.19 -14.86
CA GLY A 232 -4.82 -0.88 -13.95
C GLY A 232 -6.16 -1.48 -14.41
N GLU A 233 -6.42 -1.51 -15.72
CA GLU A 233 -7.64 -2.06 -16.30
C GLU A 233 -7.74 -3.57 -16.07
N TYR A 234 -6.68 -4.33 -16.36
CA TYR A 234 -6.68 -5.77 -16.18
C TYR A 234 -6.61 -6.17 -14.70
N ALA A 235 -5.86 -5.45 -13.87
CA ALA A 235 -5.87 -5.70 -12.43
C ALA A 235 -7.29 -5.58 -11.85
N THR A 236 -8.01 -4.51 -12.21
CA THR A 236 -9.40 -4.30 -11.77
C THR A 236 -10.36 -5.33 -12.37
N LEU A 237 -10.19 -5.69 -13.65
CA LEU A 237 -11.01 -6.71 -14.30
C LEU A 237 -10.83 -8.08 -13.62
N ASN A 238 -9.58 -8.50 -13.40
CA ASN A 238 -9.27 -9.78 -12.79
C ASN A 238 -9.80 -9.87 -11.35
N ALA A 239 -9.66 -8.80 -10.57
CA ALA A 239 -10.17 -8.76 -9.19
C ALA A 239 -11.69 -8.91 -9.16
N ASN A 240 -12.43 -8.16 -9.98
CA ASN A 240 -13.89 -8.25 -10.03
C ASN A 240 -14.38 -9.58 -10.60
N TYR A 241 -13.69 -10.14 -11.61
CA TYR A 241 -13.99 -11.46 -12.14
C TYR A 241 -13.84 -12.54 -11.05
N LEU A 242 -12.68 -12.56 -10.39
CA LEU A 242 -12.38 -13.54 -9.36
C LEU A 242 -13.35 -13.43 -8.17
N LEU A 243 -13.63 -12.22 -7.70
CA LEU A 243 -14.58 -11.97 -6.62
C LEU A 243 -15.97 -12.53 -6.97
N ALA A 244 -16.49 -12.21 -8.16
CA ALA A 244 -17.79 -12.70 -8.60
C ALA A 244 -17.84 -14.24 -8.66
N ARG A 245 -16.76 -14.88 -9.12
CA ARG A 245 -16.66 -16.34 -9.20
C ARG A 245 -16.58 -17.00 -7.80
N LEU A 246 -15.83 -16.39 -6.87
CA LEU A 246 -15.76 -16.87 -5.47
C LEU A 246 -17.10 -16.74 -4.76
N GLN A 247 -17.85 -15.67 -5.00
CA GLN A 247 -19.20 -15.53 -4.45
C GLN A 247 -20.16 -16.63 -4.97
N GLN A 248 -20.06 -17.01 -6.25
CA GLN A 248 -20.85 -18.10 -6.82
C GLN A 248 -20.60 -19.46 -6.15
N VAL A 249 -19.41 -19.70 -5.62
CA VAL A 249 -19.05 -20.94 -4.92
C VAL A 249 -19.17 -20.82 -3.40
N GLY A 250 -19.79 -19.74 -2.89
CA GLY A 250 -20.21 -19.65 -1.48
C GLY A 250 -19.32 -18.83 -0.56
N PHE A 251 -18.36 -18.05 -1.10
CA PHE A 251 -17.58 -17.12 -0.29
C PHE A 251 -18.26 -15.76 -0.17
N GLU A 252 -18.05 -15.10 0.97
CA GLU A 252 -18.66 -13.80 1.29
C GLU A 252 -17.65 -12.67 1.10
N ALA A 253 -18.03 -11.67 0.28
CA ALA A 253 -17.26 -10.44 0.18
C ALA A 253 -17.42 -9.61 1.47
N ALA A 254 -16.34 -8.99 1.95
CA ALA A 254 -16.41 -8.10 3.12
C ALA A 254 -17.27 -6.86 2.83
N TYR A 255 -17.23 -6.36 1.60
CA TYR A 255 -18.00 -5.21 1.12
C TYR A 255 -18.87 -5.58 -0.08
N PRO A 256 -19.99 -6.31 0.09
CA PRO A 256 -20.76 -6.91 -1.00
C PRO A 256 -21.43 -5.88 -1.92
N GLY A 257 -21.66 -4.66 -1.44
CA GLY A 257 -22.20 -3.53 -2.21
C GLY A 257 -21.17 -2.76 -3.04
N ARG A 258 -19.89 -3.15 -2.99
CA ARG A 258 -18.79 -2.42 -3.64
C ARG A 258 -18.13 -3.26 -4.73
N ARG A 259 -17.74 -2.60 -5.81
CA ARG A 259 -16.81 -3.20 -6.77
C ARG A 259 -15.40 -3.15 -6.20
N ALA A 260 -14.65 -4.22 -6.43
CA ALA A 260 -13.23 -4.27 -6.14
C ALA A 260 -12.44 -3.26 -6.99
N SER A 261 -11.36 -2.75 -6.45
CA SER A 261 -10.32 -2.10 -7.24
C SER A 261 -9.42 -3.19 -7.89
N HIS A 262 -8.17 -3.29 -7.54
CA HIS A 262 -7.24 -4.34 -7.99
C HIS A 262 -7.19 -5.54 -7.01
N GLU A 263 -7.73 -5.36 -5.83
CA GLU A 263 -7.78 -6.35 -4.76
C GLU A 263 -9.16 -6.32 -4.09
N PHE A 264 -9.47 -7.35 -3.34
CA PHE A 264 -10.70 -7.46 -2.57
C PHE A 264 -10.51 -8.35 -1.34
N ILE A 265 -11.45 -8.26 -0.40
CA ILE A 265 -11.45 -9.06 0.80
C ILE A 265 -12.64 -10.02 0.80
N ILE A 266 -12.38 -11.30 1.05
CA ILE A 266 -13.39 -12.26 1.49
C ILE A 266 -13.26 -12.52 2.98
N THR A 267 -14.38 -12.80 3.66
CA THR A 267 -14.38 -13.19 5.06
C THR A 267 -14.76 -14.67 5.22
N LEU A 268 -14.02 -15.36 6.05
CA LEU A 268 -14.27 -16.76 6.44
C LEU A 268 -14.87 -16.85 7.85
N LYS A 269 -15.42 -15.75 8.37
CA LYS A 269 -16.02 -15.69 9.70
C LYS A 269 -17.09 -16.77 9.91
N ARG A 270 -17.89 -17.08 8.89
CA ARG A 270 -18.89 -18.14 8.94
C ARG A 270 -18.23 -19.52 9.05
N GLN A 271 -17.24 -19.80 8.21
CA GLN A 271 -16.50 -21.08 8.21
C GLN A 271 -15.79 -21.31 9.55
N ALA A 272 -15.16 -20.26 10.10
CA ALA A 272 -14.50 -20.36 11.40
C ALA A 272 -15.49 -20.67 12.52
N ARG A 273 -16.66 -20.04 12.50
CA ARG A 273 -17.71 -20.27 13.53
C ARG A 273 -18.39 -21.62 13.40
N GLU A 274 -18.72 -22.05 12.18
CA GLU A 274 -19.57 -23.23 11.94
C GLU A 274 -18.77 -24.51 11.75
N LEU A 275 -17.57 -24.43 11.18
CA LEU A 275 -16.72 -25.57 10.84
C LEU A 275 -15.43 -25.65 11.67
N GLY A 276 -15.08 -24.60 12.43
CA GLY A 276 -13.82 -24.51 13.15
C GLY A 276 -12.60 -24.33 12.22
N VAL A 277 -12.80 -23.90 10.96
CA VAL A 277 -11.75 -23.75 9.96
C VAL A 277 -11.51 -22.25 9.68
N THR A 278 -10.29 -21.80 9.99
CA THR A 278 -9.91 -20.38 9.95
C THR A 278 -9.39 -19.92 8.59
N ALA A 279 -9.23 -18.62 8.42
CA ALA A 279 -8.58 -18.03 7.22
C ALA A 279 -7.13 -18.55 7.05
N MET A 280 -6.40 -18.73 8.14
CA MET A 280 -5.05 -19.31 8.12
C MET A 280 -5.08 -20.76 7.61
N ASP A 281 -6.09 -21.55 7.95
CA ASP A 281 -6.22 -22.93 7.50
C ASP A 281 -6.44 -23.00 5.99
N PHE A 282 -7.32 -22.16 5.46
CA PHE A 282 -7.51 -22.00 4.02
C PHE A 282 -6.21 -21.57 3.33
N ALA A 283 -5.51 -20.58 3.86
CA ALA A 283 -4.24 -20.11 3.30
C ALA A 283 -3.18 -21.22 3.25
N LYS A 284 -3.06 -22.02 4.31
CA LYS A 284 -2.14 -23.17 4.35
C LYS A 284 -2.56 -24.28 3.38
N ARG A 285 -3.86 -24.54 3.23
CA ARG A 285 -4.36 -25.55 2.29
C ARG A 285 -4.19 -25.12 0.84
N LEU A 286 -4.26 -23.82 0.53
CA LEU A 286 -3.97 -23.28 -0.81
C LEU A 286 -2.53 -23.57 -1.25
N LEU A 287 -1.56 -23.60 -0.33
CA LEU A 287 -0.17 -23.97 -0.66
C LEU A 287 -0.10 -25.40 -1.21
N ASP A 288 -0.88 -26.35 -0.65
CA ASP A 288 -0.95 -27.72 -1.16
C ASP A 288 -1.59 -27.81 -2.55
N GLN A 289 -2.41 -26.83 -2.90
CA GLN A 289 -3.02 -26.71 -4.24
C GLN A 289 -2.12 -25.96 -5.24
N GLY A 290 -0.91 -25.60 -4.82
CA GLY A 290 0.06 -24.89 -5.68
C GLY A 290 -0.19 -23.40 -5.85
N PHE A 291 -1.02 -22.80 -5.00
CA PHE A 291 -1.26 -21.35 -5.04
C PHE A 291 -0.50 -20.63 -3.93
N HIS A 292 -0.04 -19.43 -4.23
CA HIS A 292 0.45 -18.50 -3.21
C HIS A 292 -0.72 -18.14 -2.29
N ALA A 293 -0.51 -18.27 -0.97
CA ALA A 293 -1.53 -17.92 -0.01
C ALA A 293 -1.79 -16.40 -0.02
N PRO A 294 -3.06 -15.96 -0.05
CA PRO A 294 -3.41 -14.56 0.13
C PRO A 294 -2.97 -14.03 1.50
N THR A 295 -2.89 -12.71 1.65
CA THR A 295 -2.66 -12.08 2.95
C THR A 295 -3.81 -12.43 3.89
N THR A 296 -3.47 -12.96 5.06
CA THR A 296 -4.42 -13.36 6.11
C THR A 296 -4.45 -12.33 7.23
N TYR A 297 -5.64 -12.14 7.85
CA TYR A 297 -5.83 -11.26 9.02
C TYR A 297 -5.41 -9.80 8.80
N PHE A 298 -5.40 -9.36 7.57
CA PHE A 298 -5.18 -7.96 7.23
C PHE A 298 -6.14 -7.55 6.09
N PRO A 299 -6.80 -6.40 6.22
CA PRO A 299 -6.82 -5.48 7.37
C PRO A 299 -7.57 -6.06 8.58
N LEU A 300 -7.18 -5.64 9.79
CA LEU A 300 -7.74 -6.14 11.05
C LEU A 300 -9.24 -5.86 11.23
N LEU A 301 -9.79 -4.93 10.46
CA LEU A 301 -11.22 -4.58 10.46
C LEU A 301 -12.13 -5.74 10.06
N VAL A 302 -11.64 -6.67 9.26
CA VAL A 302 -12.44 -7.77 8.74
C VAL A 302 -12.01 -9.07 9.41
N PRO A 303 -12.85 -9.67 10.27
CA PRO A 303 -12.53 -10.96 10.90
C PRO A 303 -12.34 -12.07 9.88
N GLU A 304 -11.39 -12.98 10.15
CA GLU A 304 -11.10 -14.15 9.31
C GLU A 304 -10.99 -13.79 7.83
N CYS A 305 -10.23 -12.75 7.53
CA CYS A 305 -10.13 -12.23 6.16
C CYS A 305 -9.00 -12.87 5.36
N LEU A 306 -9.25 -12.97 4.06
CA LEU A 306 -8.25 -13.16 3.01
C LEU A 306 -8.30 -11.94 2.09
N LEU A 307 -7.21 -11.19 2.03
CA LEU A 307 -7.02 -10.10 1.07
C LEU A 307 -6.40 -10.68 -0.19
N ILE A 308 -7.13 -10.63 -1.29
CA ILE A 308 -6.78 -11.29 -2.56
C ILE A 308 -6.51 -10.24 -3.63
N GLU A 309 -5.30 -10.26 -4.16
CA GLU A 309 -4.87 -9.46 -5.32
C GLU A 309 -4.44 -10.40 -6.45
N PRO A 310 -5.27 -10.62 -7.49
CA PRO A 310 -4.93 -11.53 -8.59
C PRO A 310 -3.94 -10.96 -9.59
N THR A 311 -3.64 -9.69 -9.52
CA THR A 311 -2.81 -8.91 -10.45
C THR A 311 -3.30 -8.90 -11.91
N GLU A 312 -2.70 -8.05 -12.75
CA GLU A 312 -2.97 -7.96 -14.19
C GLU A 312 -2.36 -9.09 -15.00
N THR A 313 -1.40 -9.81 -14.42
CA THR A 313 -0.64 -10.84 -15.15
C THR A 313 -1.32 -12.21 -15.15
N GLU A 314 -2.33 -12.42 -14.29
CA GLU A 314 -2.99 -13.70 -14.19
C GLU A 314 -3.93 -13.97 -15.37
N SER A 315 -3.83 -15.19 -15.92
CA SER A 315 -4.72 -15.62 -16.98
C SER A 315 -6.09 -16.01 -16.42
N ARG A 316 -7.13 -15.99 -17.27
CA ARG A 316 -8.44 -16.50 -16.89
C ARG A 316 -8.39 -17.95 -16.41
N GLN A 317 -7.56 -18.80 -17.03
CA GLN A 317 -7.39 -20.19 -16.61
C GLN A 317 -6.86 -20.28 -15.19
N THR A 318 -5.85 -19.46 -14.83
CA THR A 318 -5.31 -19.40 -13.47
C THR A 318 -6.38 -18.96 -12.45
N LEU A 319 -7.17 -17.93 -12.81
CA LEU A 319 -8.25 -17.45 -11.95
C LEU A 319 -9.34 -18.50 -11.73
N ASP A 320 -9.75 -19.19 -12.81
CA ASP A 320 -10.73 -20.30 -12.71
C ASP A 320 -10.18 -21.48 -11.89
N ALA A 321 -8.90 -21.80 -12.02
CA ALA A 321 -8.23 -22.82 -11.23
C ALA A 321 -8.18 -22.44 -9.73
N PHE A 322 -7.94 -21.18 -9.41
CA PHE A 322 -7.99 -20.68 -8.04
C PHE A 322 -9.39 -20.82 -7.43
N VAL A 323 -10.44 -20.48 -8.19
CA VAL A 323 -11.84 -20.67 -7.75
C VAL A 323 -12.12 -22.16 -7.48
N THR A 324 -11.63 -23.05 -8.35
CA THR A 324 -11.79 -24.51 -8.17
C THR A 324 -11.10 -24.99 -6.90
N ALA A 325 -9.86 -24.55 -6.65
CA ALA A 325 -9.12 -24.87 -5.44
C ALA A 325 -9.85 -24.39 -4.18
N MET A 326 -10.33 -23.16 -4.18
CA MET A 326 -11.08 -22.59 -3.05
C MET A 326 -12.39 -23.34 -2.79
N ALA A 327 -13.13 -23.72 -3.84
CA ALA A 327 -14.36 -24.52 -3.73
C ALA A 327 -14.06 -25.93 -3.18
N GLN A 328 -12.97 -26.55 -3.62
CA GLN A 328 -12.52 -27.83 -3.10
C GLN A 328 -12.17 -27.73 -1.61
N ILE A 329 -11.39 -26.72 -1.21
CA ILE A 329 -11.03 -26.51 0.22
C ILE A 329 -12.29 -26.31 1.07
N LEU A 330 -13.28 -25.57 0.55
CA LEU A 330 -14.55 -25.38 1.25
C LEU A 330 -15.31 -26.72 1.41
N SER A 331 -15.30 -27.55 0.38
CA SER A 331 -15.90 -28.89 0.45
C SER A 331 -15.18 -29.79 1.45
N GLU A 332 -13.85 -29.80 1.45
CA GLU A 332 -13.00 -30.50 2.43
C GLU A 332 -13.31 -30.01 3.85
N ALA A 333 -13.42 -28.70 4.06
CA ALA A 333 -13.76 -28.12 5.36
C ALA A 333 -15.13 -28.58 5.90
N MET A 334 -16.09 -28.84 5.00
CA MET A 334 -17.42 -29.34 5.37
C MET A 334 -17.46 -30.87 5.65
N GLN A 335 -16.64 -31.64 4.95
CA GLN A 335 -16.67 -33.09 4.98
C GLN A 335 -15.61 -33.68 5.93
N GLU A 336 -14.39 -33.13 5.88
CA GLU A 336 -13.20 -33.58 6.58
C GLU A 336 -12.38 -32.38 7.09
N PRO A 337 -12.88 -31.60 8.04
CA PRO A 337 -12.23 -30.35 8.47
C PRO A 337 -10.79 -30.54 8.94
N GLU A 338 -10.44 -31.72 9.44
CA GLU A 338 -9.08 -32.03 9.87
C GLU A 338 -8.06 -31.94 8.70
N GLN A 339 -8.48 -32.29 7.48
CA GLN A 339 -7.63 -32.17 6.29
C GLN A 339 -7.24 -30.73 6.01
N VAL A 340 -8.08 -29.77 6.33
CA VAL A 340 -7.81 -28.33 6.14
C VAL A 340 -7.04 -27.77 7.34
N THR A 341 -7.43 -28.13 8.57
CA THR A 341 -6.77 -27.61 9.78
C THR A 341 -5.36 -28.13 10.00
N SER A 342 -5.02 -29.32 9.46
CA SER A 342 -3.67 -29.90 9.53
C SER A 342 -2.75 -29.50 8.36
N ALA A 343 -3.29 -28.80 7.33
CA ALA A 343 -2.49 -28.33 6.18
C ALA A 343 -1.38 -27.34 6.62
N PRO A 344 -0.26 -27.25 5.86
CA PRO A 344 0.01 -27.86 4.55
C PRO A 344 0.52 -29.31 4.67
N HIS A 345 0.22 -30.13 3.67
CA HIS A 345 0.63 -31.54 3.64
C HIS A 345 1.83 -31.78 2.72
N THR A 346 1.93 -31.03 1.62
CA THR A 346 2.94 -31.24 0.57
C THR A 346 4.16 -30.31 0.71
N MET A 347 4.09 -29.32 1.62
CA MET A 347 5.19 -28.38 1.80
C MET A 347 6.33 -28.97 2.66
N PRO A 348 7.58 -28.55 2.44
CA PRO A 348 8.73 -29.00 3.24
C PRO A 348 8.57 -28.65 4.74
N VAL A 349 7.90 -27.54 5.04
CA VAL A 349 7.62 -27.09 6.40
C VAL A 349 6.12 -27.15 6.65
N ARG A 350 5.75 -27.75 7.77
CA ARG A 350 4.37 -27.84 8.26
C ARG A 350 3.95 -26.59 9.00
N ARG A 351 2.95 -26.67 9.86
CA ARG A 351 2.54 -25.58 10.75
C ARG A 351 3.71 -25.08 11.59
N LEU A 352 3.87 -23.79 11.65
CA LEU A 352 4.85 -23.11 12.49
C LEU A 352 4.22 -22.81 13.85
N ASP A 353 5.04 -22.81 14.90
CA ASP A 353 4.66 -22.31 16.21
C ASP A 353 4.87 -20.79 16.25
N ASP A 354 3.90 -20.04 15.75
CA ASP A 354 3.96 -18.59 15.64
C ASP A 354 4.06 -17.92 17.03
N VAL A 355 3.45 -18.54 18.05
CA VAL A 355 3.49 -18.03 19.43
C VAL A 355 4.91 -18.16 19.99
N ARG A 356 5.54 -19.30 19.79
CA ARG A 356 6.93 -19.52 20.20
C ARG A 356 7.87 -18.61 19.42
N ALA A 357 7.69 -18.49 18.11
CA ALA A 357 8.48 -17.62 17.26
C ALA A 357 8.44 -16.13 17.72
N ALA A 358 7.26 -15.66 18.15
CA ALA A 358 7.10 -14.30 18.66
C ALA A 358 7.65 -14.09 20.08
N LYS A 359 7.50 -15.10 20.97
CA LYS A 359 7.85 -14.97 22.40
C LYS A 359 9.26 -15.42 22.76
N GLN A 360 9.84 -16.31 21.97
CA GLN A 360 11.13 -16.94 22.24
C GLN A 360 12.05 -16.78 21.03
N LEU A 361 12.41 -15.53 20.72
CA LEU A 361 13.29 -15.21 19.61
C LEU A 361 14.68 -15.82 19.84
N ASP A 362 15.07 -16.74 18.97
CA ASP A 362 16.43 -17.28 18.87
C ASP A 362 16.93 -17.07 17.43
N LEU A 363 17.57 -15.93 17.22
CA LEU A 363 18.05 -15.49 15.90
C LEU A 363 19.54 -15.80 15.69
N THR A 364 20.19 -16.50 16.62
CA THR A 364 21.59 -16.85 16.52
C THR A 364 21.80 -18.19 15.85
N TRP A 365 22.79 -18.28 14.96
CA TRP A 365 23.23 -19.54 14.41
C TRP A 365 23.90 -20.37 15.50
N LYS A 366 23.33 -21.55 15.82
CA LYS A 366 23.96 -22.54 16.69
C LYS A 366 24.49 -23.66 15.81
N SER A 367 25.82 -23.86 15.84
CA SER A 367 26.40 -25.01 15.14
C SER A 367 25.84 -26.30 15.78
N THR A 368 25.25 -27.15 14.94
CA THR A 368 24.80 -28.50 15.34
C THR A 368 25.93 -29.52 15.33
N VAL A 369 27.16 -29.10 15.04
CA VAL A 369 28.33 -29.98 15.15
C VAL A 369 28.63 -30.14 16.63
N GLN A 370 28.08 -31.18 17.23
CA GLN A 370 28.57 -31.69 18.50
C GLN A 370 30.00 -32.22 18.28
N SER A 371 30.93 -31.68 19.01
CA SER A 371 32.31 -32.20 19.14
C SER A 371 32.32 -33.62 19.66
#